data_75832bf4ca0d36362fdc0f266472d463
#
_entry.id   75832bf4ca0d36362fdc0f266472d463
#
_cell.length_a   1.000
_cell.length_b   1.000
_cell.length_c   1.000
_cell.angle_alpha   90.00
_cell.angle_beta   90.00
_cell.angle_gamma   90.00
#
_symmetry.space_group_name_H-M   'P 1'
#
loop_
_entity.id
_entity.type
_entity.pdbx_description
1 polymer ?
#
loop_
_entity_poly.entity_id
_entity_poly.type
_entity_poly.pdbx_seq_one_letter_code
_entity_poly.pdbx_strand_id
1 'polypeptide(L)'
;GFNNGVDCAAMPAIAAWDHYITTGDIQLLYEMLPGIIKYAEEADARYDEEMQLIHATMCLAQDAFEEPENGGYCLGTEITFALMYQDVAKICKVTGCYLERIKFWENRAEEMFTSIKEKYWNEEKECFTSGPIGSEAYEKGWWETTGAEMVLWPRFGIATERQRNLFLKTIESNPEAFSEFGI
;
A
#
# COMPACT_ATOMS: atom_id res chain seq x y z
N GLY A 1 -14.95 -13.30 7.58
CA GLY A 1 -14.90 -12.28 6.57
C GLY A 1 -14.31 -10.99 7.13
N PHE A 2 -13.54 -10.27 6.35
CA PHE A 2 -13.03 -8.96 6.71
C PHE A 2 -14.19 -8.00 6.98
N ASN A 3 -14.50 -7.80 8.23
CA ASN A 3 -15.35 -6.69 8.66
C ASN A 3 -14.40 -5.66 9.27
N ASN A 4 -14.13 -4.56 8.59
CA ASN A 4 -13.44 -3.38 9.10
C ASN A 4 -11.92 -3.60 9.41
N GLY A 5 -11.04 -3.37 8.48
CA GLY A 5 -9.58 -3.42 8.62
C GLY A 5 -8.94 -4.37 7.61
N VAL A 6 -9.29 -4.19 6.35
CA VAL A 6 -8.81 -5.03 5.21
C VAL A 6 -7.29 -4.98 5.10
N ASP A 7 -6.71 -3.84 5.38
CA ASP A 7 -5.29 -3.54 5.38
C ASP A 7 -4.50 -4.29 6.48
N CYS A 8 -5.09 -4.51 7.65
CA CYS A 8 -4.47 -5.35 8.69
C CYS A 8 -4.19 -6.77 8.19
N ALA A 9 -4.90 -7.23 7.17
CA ALA A 9 -4.69 -8.54 6.57
C ALA A 9 -3.39 -8.64 5.77
N ALA A 10 -2.85 -7.54 5.31
CA ALA A 10 -1.57 -7.49 4.62
C ALA A 10 -0.37 -7.60 5.56
N MET A 11 -0.50 -7.11 6.79
CA MET A 11 0.60 -7.01 7.76
C MET A 11 1.27 -8.34 8.11
N PRO A 12 0.57 -9.48 8.25
CA PRO A 12 1.22 -10.75 8.53
C PRO A 12 2.29 -11.17 7.51
N ALA A 13 2.07 -10.92 6.22
CA ALA A 13 3.05 -11.24 5.19
C ALA A 13 4.29 -10.35 5.30
N ILE A 14 4.08 -9.05 5.45
CA ILE A 14 5.16 -8.05 5.58
C ILE A 14 5.98 -8.33 6.84
N ALA A 15 5.32 -8.53 7.98
CA ALA A 15 5.99 -8.80 9.25
C ALA A 15 6.76 -10.13 9.24
N ALA A 16 6.19 -11.19 8.66
CA ALA A 16 6.86 -12.48 8.54
C ALA A 16 8.11 -12.39 7.66
N TRP A 17 8.03 -11.67 6.54
CA TRP A 17 9.17 -11.45 5.67
C TRP A 17 10.26 -10.60 6.35
N ASP A 18 9.91 -9.50 7.01
CA ASP A 18 10.85 -8.64 7.74
C ASP A 18 11.51 -9.39 8.91
N HIS A 19 10.76 -10.23 9.61
CA HIS A 19 11.32 -11.12 10.63
C HIS A 19 12.33 -12.10 10.04
N TYR A 20 11.98 -12.78 8.95
CA TYR A 20 12.86 -13.74 8.29
C TYR A 20 14.17 -13.09 7.80
N ILE A 21 14.12 -11.96 7.13
CA ILE A 21 15.35 -11.29 6.64
C ILE A 21 16.25 -10.80 7.78
N THR A 22 15.69 -10.59 8.97
CA THR A 22 16.41 -10.12 10.14
C THR A 22 17.02 -11.28 10.94
N THR A 23 16.29 -12.38 11.07
CA THR A 23 16.64 -13.49 11.99
C THR A 23 17.10 -14.77 11.28
N GLY A 24 16.69 -14.96 10.02
CA GLY A 24 16.86 -16.22 9.29
C GLY A 24 15.88 -17.32 9.70
N ASP A 25 14.88 -17.03 10.52
CA ASP A 25 13.89 -17.99 11.00
C ASP A 25 12.90 -18.41 9.91
N ILE A 26 13.28 -19.42 9.15
CA ILE A 26 12.43 -19.99 8.09
C ILE A 26 11.26 -20.79 8.68
N GLN A 27 11.36 -21.30 9.91
CA GLN A 27 10.30 -22.08 10.53
C GLN A 27 9.03 -21.24 10.72
N LEU A 28 9.19 -19.98 11.13
CA LEU A 28 8.08 -19.03 11.23
C LEU A 28 7.36 -18.83 9.90
N LEU A 29 8.12 -18.77 8.77
CA LEU A 29 7.51 -18.64 7.46
C LEU A 29 6.62 -19.86 7.12
N TYR A 30 7.08 -21.08 7.39
CA TYR A 30 6.28 -22.29 7.17
C TYR A 30 4.99 -22.31 8.00
N GLU A 31 5.07 -21.85 9.25
CA GLU A 31 3.92 -21.81 10.16
C GLU A 31 2.88 -20.77 9.75
N MET A 32 3.33 -19.59 9.30
CA MET A 32 2.44 -18.49 8.92
C MET A 32 1.90 -18.59 7.50
N LEU A 33 2.62 -19.24 6.59
CA LEU A 33 2.31 -19.22 5.16
C LEU A 33 0.88 -19.62 4.79
N PRO A 34 0.25 -20.66 5.37
CA PRO A 34 -1.14 -21.00 5.03
C PRO A 34 -2.13 -19.86 5.33
N GLY A 35 -1.92 -19.15 6.45
CA GLY A 35 -2.72 -17.99 6.81
C GLY A 35 -2.47 -16.80 5.90
N ILE A 36 -1.20 -16.54 5.57
CA ILE A 36 -0.78 -15.47 4.65
C ILE A 36 -1.41 -15.67 3.26
N ILE A 37 -1.34 -16.90 2.70
CA ILE A 37 -1.95 -17.21 1.39
C ILE A 37 -3.45 -16.96 1.42
N LYS A 38 -4.13 -17.39 2.49
CA LYS A 38 -5.57 -17.16 2.63
C LYS A 38 -5.91 -15.67 2.62
N TYR A 39 -5.16 -14.86 3.34
CA TYR A 39 -5.37 -13.41 3.34
C TYR A 39 -5.09 -12.76 1.98
N ALA A 40 -4.05 -13.20 1.29
CA ALA A 40 -3.74 -12.71 -0.05
C ALA A 40 -4.86 -13.06 -1.06
N GLU A 41 -5.44 -14.27 -0.97
CA GLU A 41 -6.58 -14.67 -1.80
C GLU A 41 -7.87 -13.91 -1.47
N GLU A 42 -8.13 -13.63 -0.21
CA GLU A 42 -9.27 -12.82 0.21
C GLU A 42 -9.14 -11.35 -0.23
N ALA A 43 -7.92 -10.80 -0.23
CA ALA A 43 -7.65 -9.48 -0.78
C ALA A 43 -7.83 -9.47 -2.31
N ASP A 44 -7.30 -10.48 -3.01
CA ASP A 44 -7.43 -10.61 -4.46
C ASP A 44 -8.91 -10.70 -4.93
N ALA A 45 -9.79 -11.26 -4.11
CA ALA A 45 -11.23 -11.28 -4.39
C ALA A 45 -11.87 -9.88 -4.43
N ARG A 46 -11.16 -8.84 -3.99
CA ARG A 46 -11.59 -7.43 -4.04
C ARG A 46 -10.78 -6.62 -5.06
N TYR A 47 -9.91 -7.27 -5.79
CA TYR A 47 -9.10 -6.60 -6.80
C TYR A 47 -9.96 -6.12 -7.96
N ASP A 48 -9.85 -4.84 -8.25
CA ASP A 48 -10.48 -4.21 -9.38
C ASP A 48 -9.54 -4.24 -10.58
N GLU A 49 -9.89 -5.00 -11.61
CA GLU A 49 -9.08 -5.19 -12.81
C GLU A 49 -8.94 -3.90 -13.67
N GLU A 50 -9.90 -2.98 -13.60
CA GLU A 50 -9.84 -1.71 -14.32
C GLU A 50 -8.93 -0.71 -13.60
N MET A 51 -9.10 -0.62 -12.30
CA MET A 51 -8.27 0.23 -11.46
C MET A 51 -6.89 -0.37 -11.20
N GLN A 52 -6.74 -1.69 -11.25
CA GLN A 52 -5.58 -2.45 -10.81
C GLN A 52 -5.20 -2.15 -9.34
N LEU A 53 -6.21 -2.06 -8.50
CA LEU A 53 -6.14 -1.72 -7.08
C LEU A 53 -7.11 -2.60 -6.29
N ILE A 54 -7.00 -2.58 -4.96
CA ILE A 54 -7.90 -3.31 -4.06
C ILE A 54 -9.01 -2.38 -3.57
N HIS A 55 -10.25 -2.66 -3.94
CA HIS A 55 -11.38 -1.90 -3.41
C HIS A 55 -11.56 -2.17 -1.91
N ALA A 56 -11.26 -1.17 -1.09
CA ALA A 56 -11.33 -1.22 0.37
C ALA A 56 -11.96 0.06 0.91
N THR A 57 -13.01 -0.09 1.71
CA THR A 57 -13.77 1.03 2.26
C THR A 57 -13.15 1.68 3.50
N MET A 58 -12.09 1.08 4.04
CA MET A 58 -11.36 1.60 5.21
C MET A 58 -9.87 1.45 5.02
N CYS A 59 -9.11 2.39 5.53
CA CYS A 59 -7.65 2.40 5.50
C CYS A 59 -7.03 2.36 6.91
N LEU A 60 -5.71 2.07 6.96
CA LEU A 60 -4.91 1.96 8.19
C LEU A 60 -4.88 3.25 9.01
N ALA A 61 -4.93 4.39 8.37
CA ALA A 61 -4.89 5.66 9.06
C ALA A 61 -6.28 5.98 9.61
N GLN A 62 -6.39 6.19 10.91
CA GLN A 62 -7.64 6.60 11.57
C GLN A 62 -8.18 7.94 11.05
N ASP A 63 -7.30 8.72 10.41
CA ASP A 63 -7.61 10.05 9.86
C ASP A 63 -7.78 10.02 8.34
N ALA A 64 -7.82 8.83 7.75
CA ALA A 64 -7.93 8.73 6.30
C ALA A 64 -9.34 9.02 5.82
N PHE A 65 -9.37 9.64 4.67
CA PHE A 65 -10.60 9.86 3.94
C PHE A 65 -11.21 8.52 3.55
N GLU A 66 -12.45 8.31 3.95
CA GLU A 66 -13.23 7.13 3.60
C GLU A 66 -13.93 7.32 2.25
N GLU A 67 -14.73 6.33 1.82
CA GLU A 67 -15.68 6.60 0.77
C GLU A 67 -16.68 7.69 1.24
N PRO A 68 -17.06 8.67 0.38
CA PRO A 68 -16.73 8.73 -1.06
C PRO A 68 -15.42 9.44 -1.41
N GLU A 69 -14.69 10.02 -0.46
CA GLU A 69 -13.62 10.98 -0.72
C GLU A 69 -12.44 10.36 -1.49
N ASN A 70 -12.04 9.14 -1.14
CA ASN A 70 -10.95 8.40 -1.81
C ASN A 70 -11.44 7.40 -2.87
N GLY A 71 -12.76 7.33 -3.12
CA GLY A 71 -13.35 6.41 -4.08
C GLY A 71 -13.21 4.93 -3.71
N GLY A 72 -12.91 4.60 -2.45
CA GLY A 72 -12.68 3.23 -1.99
C GLY A 72 -11.27 2.70 -2.23
N TYR A 73 -10.30 3.57 -2.56
CA TYR A 73 -8.90 3.20 -2.85
C TYR A 73 -7.96 4.13 -2.11
N CYS A 74 -7.65 3.82 -0.85
CA CYS A 74 -6.77 4.64 -0.03
C CYS A 74 -5.29 4.35 -0.30
N LEU A 75 -4.48 5.38 -0.54
CA LEU A 75 -3.08 5.27 -0.94
C LEU A 75 -2.25 4.36 -0.02
N GLY A 76 -2.30 4.58 1.29
CA GLY A 76 -1.54 3.77 2.24
C GLY A 76 -1.95 2.30 2.23
N THR A 77 -3.24 2.03 2.09
CA THR A 77 -3.80 0.68 1.96
C THR A 77 -3.32 0.00 0.68
N GLU A 78 -3.36 0.69 -0.46
CA GLU A 78 -2.91 0.15 -1.75
C GLU A 78 -1.42 -0.20 -1.74
N ILE A 79 -0.57 0.68 -1.16
CA ILE A 79 0.86 0.39 -1.00
C ILE A 79 1.07 -0.86 -0.13
N THR A 80 0.32 -0.97 0.96
CA THR A 80 0.43 -2.11 1.89
C THR A 80 0.05 -3.42 1.21
N PHE A 81 -1.00 -3.44 0.39
CA PHE A 81 -1.37 -4.64 -0.39
C PHE A 81 -0.36 -4.97 -1.49
N ALA A 82 0.17 -3.99 -2.20
CA ALA A 82 1.22 -4.22 -3.18
C ALA A 82 2.47 -4.85 -2.52
N LEU A 83 2.87 -4.38 -1.36
CA LEU A 83 3.95 -4.97 -0.54
C LEU A 83 3.61 -6.39 -0.09
N MET A 84 2.38 -6.63 0.37
CA MET A 84 1.93 -7.97 0.75
C MET A 84 2.13 -8.95 -0.40
N TYR A 85 1.64 -8.66 -1.60
CA TYR A 85 1.79 -9.57 -2.75
C TYR A 85 3.26 -9.80 -3.12
N GLN A 86 4.08 -8.75 -3.05
CA GLN A 86 5.51 -8.88 -3.27
C GLN A 86 6.16 -9.81 -2.25
N ASP A 87 5.81 -9.69 -0.97
CA ASP A 87 6.40 -10.48 0.10
C ASP A 87 5.85 -11.91 0.12
N VAL A 88 4.58 -12.12 -0.21
CA VAL A 88 4.02 -13.46 -0.45
C VAL A 88 4.83 -14.20 -1.52
N ALA A 89 5.12 -13.55 -2.65
CA ALA A 89 5.94 -14.16 -3.70
C ALA A 89 7.35 -14.52 -3.22
N LYS A 90 7.99 -13.64 -2.42
CA LYS A 90 9.31 -13.91 -1.82
C LYS A 90 9.28 -15.06 -0.83
N ILE A 91 8.27 -15.09 0.06
CA ILE A 91 8.07 -16.18 1.03
C ILE A 91 7.87 -17.51 0.32
N CYS A 92 7.03 -17.57 -0.71
CA CYS A 92 6.83 -18.76 -1.52
C CYS A 92 8.13 -19.26 -2.17
N LYS A 93 8.98 -18.36 -2.68
CA LYS A 93 10.30 -18.70 -3.24
C LYS A 93 11.23 -19.33 -2.20
N VAL A 94 11.32 -18.72 -1.02
CA VAL A 94 12.23 -19.17 0.04
C VAL A 94 11.77 -20.49 0.65
N THR A 95 10.47 -20.65 0.87
CA THR A 95 9.90 -21.88 1.45
C THR A 95 9.78 -23.02 0.45
N GLY A 96 9.81 -22.74 -0.85
CA GLY A 96 9.55 -23.74 -1.90
C GLY A 96 8.09 -24.18 -1.98
N CYS A 97 7.17 -23.46 -1.33
CA CYS A 97 5.73 -23.75 -1.31
C CYS A 97 4.98 -22.84 -2.29
N TYR A 98 3.85 -23.32 -2.83
CA TYR A 98 3.00 -22.54 -3.77
C TYR A 98 3.76 -21.95 -4.96
N LEU A 99 4.74 -22.66 -5.49
CA LEU A 99 5.64 -22.20 -6.55
C LEU A 99 4.89 -21.78 -7.82
N GLU A 100 3.78 -22.46 -8.12
CA GLU A 100 2.90 -22.18 -9.26
C GLU A 100 2.18 -20.82 -9.14
N ARG A 101 2.10 -20.23 -7.94
CA ARG A 101 1.42 -18.96 -7.66
C ARG A 101 2.38 -17.77 -7.64
N ILE A 102 3.69 -17.99 -7.61
CA ILE A 102 4.70 -16.93 -7.47
C ILE A 102 4.51 -15.86 -8.54
N LYS A 103 4.41 -16.26 -9.82
CA LYS A 103 4.28 -15.31 -10.93
C LYS A 103 2.98 -14.51 -10.86
N PHE A 104 1.93 -15.11 -10.36
CA PHE A 104 0.66 -14.43 -10.12
C PHE A 104 0.83 -13.30 -9.09
N TRP A 105 1.42 -13.59 -7.92
CA TRP A 105 1.63 -12.58 -6.87
C TRP A 105 2.61 -11.48 -7.29
N GLU A 106 3.67 -11.84 -8.03
CA GLU A 106 4.60 -10.85 -8.61
C GLU A 106 3.91 -9.89 -9.57
N ASN A 107 3.10 -10.41 -10.48
CA ASN A 107 2.36 -9.60 -11.42
C ASN A 107 1.39 -8.66 -10.70
N ARG A 108 0.65 -9.17 -9.71
CA ARG A 108 -0.31 -8.40 -8.93
C ARG A 108 0.37 -7.22 -8.21
N ALA A 109 1.53 -7.47 -7.59
CA ALA A 109 2.33 -6.43 -6.98
C ALA A 109 2.80 -5.37 -8.01
N GLU A 110 3.28 -5.79 -9.18
CA GLU A 110 3.75 -4.91 -10.24
C GLU A 110 2.63 -4.03 -10.81
N GLU A 111 1.46 -4.62 -11.07
CA GLU A 111 0.26 -3.93 -11.53
C GLU A 111 -0.17 -2.85 -10.55
N MET A 112 -0.25 -3.19 -9.26
CA MET A 112 -0.62 -2.24 -8.21
C MET A 112 0.41 -1.12 -8.06
N PHE A 113 1.71 -1.41 -8.00
CA PHE A 113 2.73 -0.37 -7.92
C PHE A 113 2.72 0.55 -9.15
N THR A 114 2.42 0.03 -10.32
CA THR A 114 2.28 0.84 -11.54
C THR A 114 1.06 1.76 -11.42
N SER A 115 -0.09 1.23 -11.05
CA SER A 115 -1.31 2.01 -10.83
C SER A 115 -1.14 3.10 -9.77
N ILE A 116 -0.47 2.79 -8.66
CA ILE A 116 -0.18 3.78 -7.62
C ILE A 116 0.64 4.94 -8.17
N LYS A 117 1.71 4.65 -8.92
CA LYS A 117 2.56 5.69 -9.53
C LYS A 117 1.82 6.57 -10.52
N GLU A 118 0.92 5.98 -11.29
CA GLU A 118 0.20 6.67 -12.38
C GLU A 118 -1.02 7.44 -11.87
N LYS A 119 -1.74 6.91 -10.87
CA LYS A 119 -3.05 7.40 -10.50
C LYS A 119 -3.09 8.31 -9.27
N TYR A 120 -2.05 8.31 -8.42
CA TYR A 120 -2.08 9.07 -7.16
C TYR A 120 -1.24 10.33 -7.16
N TRP A 121 -0.35 10.51 -8.12
CA TRP A 121 0.41 11.75 -8.24
C TRP A 121 -0.41 12.85 -8.91
N ASN A 122 -0.69 13.92 -8.18
CA ASN A 122 -1.34 15.11 -8.73
C ASN A 122 -0.26 16.15 -9.06
N GLU A 123 0.00 16.35 -10.35
CA GLU A 123 1.04 17.25 -10.83
C GLU A 123 0.71 18.73 -10.53
N GLU A 124 -0.57 19.11 -10.54
CA GLU A 124 -1.00 20.49 -10.27
C GLU A 124 -0.84 20.84 -8.79
N LYS A 125 -1.14 19.90 -7.90
CA LYS A 125 -1.07 20.07 -6.45
C LYS A 125 0.31 19.70 -5.88
N GLU A 126 1.20 19.14 -6.71
CA GLU A 126 2.54 18.69 -6.33
C GLU A 126 2.54 17.73 -5.13
N CYS A 127 1.53 16.85 -5.06
CA CYS A 127 1.38 15.88 -3.96
C CYS A 127 0.90 14.51 -4.45
N PHE A 128 1.17 13.49 -3.62
CA PHE A 128 0.45 12.22 -3.70
C PHE A 128 -0.82 12.32 -2.88
N THR A 129 -1.94 12.02 -3.49
CA THR A 129 -3.26 12.16 -2.90
C THR A 129 -3.71 10.89 -2.19
N SER A 130 -4.62 10.98 -1.21
CA SER A 130 -5.14 9.82 -0.48
C SER A 130 -6.02 8.91 -1.35
N GLY A 131 -6.60 9.43 -2.44
CA GLY A 131 -7.37 8.68 -3.42
C GLY A 131 -6.83 8.87 -4.83
N PRO A 132 -7.15 7.97 -5.78
CA PRO A 132 -6.67 8.02 -7.14
C PRO A 132 -7.36 9.11 -7.98
N ILE A 133 -6.84 9.35 -9.18
CA ILE A 133 -7.45 10.23 -10.17
C ILE A 133 -8.96 9.94 -10.33
N GLY A 134 -9.76 10.99 -10.32
CA GLY A 134 -11.23 10.92 -10.36
C GLY A 134 -11.91 10.87 -8.99
N SER A 135 -11.17 10.72 -7.90
CA SER A 135 -11.68 10.85 -6.54
C SER A 135 -11.72 12.31 -6.08
N GLU A 136 -12.56 12.62 -5.10
CA GLU A 136 -12.60 13.96 -4.50
C GLU A 136 -11.25 14.34 -3.87
N ALA A 137 -10.58 13.38 -3.22
CA ALA A 137 -9.26 13.57 -2.63
C ALA A 137 -8.21 13.96 -3.69
N TYR A 138 -8.26 13.36 -4.88
CA TYR A 138 -7.37 13.72 -5.98
C TYR A 138 -7.61 15.16 -6.46
N GLU A 139 -8.87 15.50 -6.70
CA GLU A 139 -9.24 16.83 -7.21
C GLU A 139 -8.87 17.95 -6.24
N LYS A 140 -9.00 17.69 -4.95
CA LYS A 140 -8.67 18.66 -3.90
C LYS A 140 -7.20 18.66 -3.48
N GLY A 141 -6.44 17.64 -3.85
CA GLY A 141 -5.05 17.47 -3.40
C GLY A 141 -4.93 17.05 -1.94
N TRP A 142 -5.93 16.34 -1.43
CA TRP A 142 -5.87 15.81 -0.06
C TRP A 142 -4.95 14.60 0.02
N TRP A 143 -4.14 14.55 1.04
CA TRP A 143 -3.22 13.46 1.34
C TRP A 143 -3.38 13.01 2.80
N GLU A 144 -3.01 11.78 3.07
CA GLU A 144 -3.03 11.21 4.41
C GLU A 144 -1.60 10.82 4.84
N THR A 145 -1.35 10.82 6.17
CA THR A 145 0.00 10.69 6.72
C THR A 145 0.66 9.37 6.35
N THR A 146 -0.05 8.26 6.46
CA THR A 146 0.51 6.92 6.20
C THR A 146 0.97 6.75 4.75
N GLY A 147 0.12 7.11 3.78
CA GLY A 147 0.49 7.07 2.37
C GLY A 147 1.59 8.06 2.03
N ALA A 148 1.56 9.26 2.61
CA ALA A 148 2.61 10.27 2.45
C ALA A 148 3.97 9.73 2.92
N GLU A 149 4.04 9.16 4.12
CA GLU A 149 5.27 8.54 4.64
C GLU A 149 5.79 7.44 3.71
N MET A 150 4.90 6.54 3.27
CA MET A 150 5.28 5.43 2.40
C MET A 150 5.81 5.90 1.04
N VAL A 151 5.17 6.87 0.38
CA VAL A 151 5.63 7.34 -0.93
C VAL A 151 6.92 8.16 -0.83
N LEU A 152 7.13 8.88 0.27
CA LEU A 152 8.33 9.64 0.51
C LEU A 152 9.54 8.74 0.81
N TRP A 153 9.33 7.53 1.26
CA TRP A 153 10.41 6.62 1.62
C TRP A 153 11.04 5.99 0.36
N PRO A 154 12.33 6.29 0.05
CA PRO A 154 12.99 5.77 -1.16
C PRO A 154 12.97 4.25 -1.29
N ARG A 155 12.90 3.53 -0.16
CA ARG A 155 12.85 2.06 -0.10
C ARG A 155 11.73 1.47 -0.94
N PHE A 156 10.58 2.14 -1.00
CA PHE A 156 9.41 1.61 -1.74
C PHE A 156 9.46 1.92 -3.23
N GLY A 157 10.32 2.85 -3.68
CA GLY A 157 10.51 3.16 -5.09
C GLY A 157 9.26 3.67 -5.81
N ILE A 158 8.33 4.28 -5.06
CA ILE A 158 7.06 4.80 -5.60
C ILE A 158 7.30 6.17 -6.23
N ALA A 159 7.71 7.15 -5.43
CA ALA A 159 7.96 8.49 -5.89
C ALA A 159 9.36 8.65 -6.51
N THR A 160 9.45 9.41 -7.59
CA THR A 160 10.72 9.89 -8.12
C THR A 160 11.34 10.92 -7.17
N GLU A 161 12.63 11.19 -7.30
CA GLU A 161 13.31 12.23 -6.49
C GLU A 161 12.63 13.60 -6.66
N ARG A 162 12.25 13.96 -7.91
CA ARG A 162 11.51 15.20 -8.18
C ARG A 162 10.18 15.24 -7.41
N GLN A 163 9.39 14.19 -7.49
CA GLN A 163 8.10 14.10 -6.80
C GLN A 163 8.26 14.19 -5.28
N ARG A 164 9.23 13.48 -4.70
CA ARG A 164 9.52 13.58 -3.25
C ARG A 164 9.85 15.00 -2.83
N ASN A 165 10.73 15.67 -3.59
CA ASN A 165 11.14 17.05 -3.26
C ASN A 165 9.98 18.03 -3.37
N LEU A 166 9.10 17.89 -4.35
CA LEU A 166 7.91 18.73 -4.50
C LEU A 166 6.91 18.46 -3.38
N PHE A 167 6.62 17.19 -3.09
CA PHE A 167 5.67 16.82 -2.05
C PHE A 167 6.14 17.26 -0.66
N LEU A 168 7.43 17.11 -0.33
CA LEU A 168 7.98 17.63 0.92
C LEU A 168 7.78 19.13 1.06
N LYS A 169 7.99 19.92 -0.01
CA LYS A 169 7.71 21.36 0.01
C LYS A 169 6.24 21.68 0.21
N THR A 170 5.35 20.88 -0.41
CA THR A 170 3.90 21.02 -0.22
C THR A 170 3.53 20.78 1.25
N ILE A 171 4.06 19.73 1.87
CA ILE A 171 3.85 19.43 3.28
C ILE A 171 4.41 20.58 4.15
N GLU A 172 5.65 21.00 3.95
CA GLU A 172 6.30 22.06 4.70
C GLU A 172 5.57 23.41 4.59
N SER A 173 4.94 23.70 3.46
CA SER A 173 4.18 24.93 3.23
C SER A 173 2.77 24.90 3.81
N ASN A 174 2.28 23.74 4.24
CA ASN A 174 0.95 23.61 4.84
C ASN A 174 1.03 23.77 6.37
N PRO A 175 0.54 24.88 6.93
CA PRO A 175 0.60 25.12 8.37
C PRO A 175 -0.22 24.13 9.19
N GLU A 176 -1.19 23.46 8.57
CA GLU A 176 -2.03 22.45 9.22
C GLU A 176 -1.35 21.07 9.27
N ALA A 177 -0.27 20.86 8.51
CA ALA A 177 0.49 19.62 8.53
C ALA A 177 1.31 19.43 9.80
N PHE A 178 1.57 20.51 10.54
CA PHE A 178 2.41 20.48 11.73
C PHE A 178 1.62 20.92 12.95
N SER A 179 1.48 20.04 13.93
CA SER A 179 1.00 20.38 15.27
C SER A 179 2.16 20.79 16.18
N GLU A 180 1.86 21.31 17.37
CA GLU A 180 2.90 21.58 18.41
C GLU A 180 3.65 20.33 18.88
N PHE A 181 3.15 19.14 18.52
CA PHE A 181 3.73 17.82 18.85
C PHE A 181 4.44 17.15 17.66
N GLY A 182 4.54 17.82 16.52
CA GLY A 182 5.07 17.28 15.26
C GLY A 182 3.99 17.06 14.20
N ILE A 183 4.34 16.25 13.18
CA ILE A 183 3.41 15.84 12.12
C ILE A 183 2.38 14.88 12.67
#